data_948b56b76338840b0118502c970a1dc6
#
_entry.id   948b56b76338840b0118502c970a1dc6
#
_cell.length_a   1.000
_cell.length_b   1.000
_cell.length_c   1.000
_cell.angle_alpha   90.00
_cell.angle_beta   90.00
_cell.angle_gamma   90.00
#
_symmetry.space_group_name_H-M   'P 1'
#
loop_
_entity.id
_entity.type
_entity.pdbx_description
1 polymer ?
#
loop_
_entity_poly.entity_id
_entity_poly.type
_entity_poly.pdbx_seq_one_letter_code
_entity_poly.pdbx_strand_id
1 'polypeptide(L)' 'MITIRLRALLEERNMSQSELARITQIRPSTISDLCNNNSNFIKLEHIDRICNTLRCSVEELLKIS' A
#
# COMPACT_ATOMS: atom_id res chain seq x y z
N MET A 1 -5.39 11.76 12.48
CA MET A 1 -4.65 11.76 11.22
C MET A 1 -4.58 10.34 10.66
N ILE A 2 -4.75 10.20 9.35
CA ILE A 2 -4.69 8.87 8.73
C ILE A 2 -3.31 8.65 8.12
N THR A 3 -2.72 7.51 8.44
CA THR A 3 -1.40 7.13 7.94
C THR A 3 -1.52 5.84 7.14
N ILE A 4 -0.85 5.78 5.99
CA ILE A 4 -0.81 4.58 5.17
C ILE A 4 0.39 3.76 5.62
N ARG A 5 0.14 2.51 6.05
CA ARG A 5 1.20 1.63 6.58
C ARG A 5 1.77 0.67 5.54
N LEU A 6 1.75 1.06 4.28
CA LEU A 6 2.19 0.17 3.21
C LEU A 6 3.64 -0.24 3.34
N ARG A 7 4.53 0.70 3.67
CA ARG A 7 5.95 0.38 3.84
C ARG A 7 6.17 -0.69 4.91
N ALA A 8 5.51 -0.54 6.06
CA ALA A 8 5.63 -1.50 7.15
C ALA A 8 5.12 -2.88 6.74
N LEU A 9 4.00 -2.92 6.02
CA LEU A 9 3.43 -4.18 5.56
C LEU A 9 4.35 -4.88 4.56
N LEU A 10 4.96 -4.13 3.64
CA LEU A 10 5.90 -4.70 2.69
C LEU A 10 7.10 -5.29 3.40
N GLU A 11 7.62 -4.61 4.41
CA GLU A 11 8.74 -5.11 5.20
C GLU A 11 8.37 -6.40 5.93
N GLU A 12 7.18 -6.45 6.52
CA GLU A 12 6.70 -7.64 7.21
C GLU A 12 6.57 -8.85 6.28
N ARG A 13 6.25 -8.62 5.02
CA ARG A 13 6.06 -9.69 4.04
C ARG A 13 7.29 -9.92 3.16
N ASN A 14 8.39 -9.23 3.44
CA ASN A 14 9.62 -9.33 2.66
C ASN A 14 9.37 -9.11 1.17
N MET A 15 8.52 -8.12 0.85
CA MET A 15 8.18 -7.79 -0.51
C MET A 15 8.67 -6.39 -0.85
N SER A 16 9.23 -6.21 -2.05
CA SER A 16 9.69 -4.92 -2.50
C SER A 16 8.54 -4.13 -3.11
N GLN A 17 8.73 -2.80 -3.21
CA GLN A 17 7.77 -1.94 -3.89
C GLN A 17 7.62 -2.33 -5.35
N SER A 18 8.72 -2.70 -5.99
CA SER A 18 8.70 -3.13 -7.40
C SER A 18 7.86 -4.38 -7.61
N GLU A 19 7.98 -5.34 -6.71
CA GLU A 19 7.19 -6.56 -6.78
C GLU A 19 5.70 -6.27 -6.62
N LEU A 20 5.36 -5.42 -5.66
CA LEU A 20 3.97 -5.05 -5.43
C LEU A 20 3.39 -4.34 -6.65
N ALA A 21 4.16 -3.40 -7.23
CA ALA A 21 3.73 -2.68 -8.43
C ALA A 21 3.47 -3.65 -9.58
N ARG A 22 4.34 -4.63 -9.77
CA ARG A 22 4.21 -5.63 -10.83
C ARG A 22 2.96 -6.51 -10.62
N ILE A 23 2.76 -6.98 -9.41
CA ILE A 23 1.65 -7.89 -9.11
C ILE A 23 0.30 -7.16 -9.18
N THR A 24 0.23 -5.95 -8.64
CA THR A 24 -1.02 -5.19 -8.57
C THR A 24 -1.31 -4.38 -9.84
N GLN A 25 -0.35 -4.25 -10.75
CA GLN A 25 -0.48 -3.41 -11.94
C GLN A 25 -0.66 -1.94 -11.59
N ILE A 26 -0.20 -1.55 -10.40
CA ILE A 26 -0.20 -0.15 -9.96
C ILE A 26 1.16 0.44 -10.32
N ARG A 27 1.18 1.68 -10.78
CA ARG A 27 2.42 2.35 -11.17
C ARG A 27 3.42 2.41 -10.00
N PRO A 28 4.71 2.16 -10.24
CA PRO A 28 5.71 2.24 -9.18
C PRO A 28 5.74 3.59 -8.47
N SER A 29 5.50 4.70 -9.20
CA SER A 29 5.45 6.02 -8.59
C SER A 29 4.29 6.15 -7.60
N THR A 30 3.15 5.55 -7.92
CA THR A 30 1.99 5.55 -7.03
C THR A 30 2.29 4.74 -5.77
N ILE A 31 2.92 3.57 -5.92
CA ILE A 31 3.32 2.75 -4.78
C ILE A 31 4.29 3.53 -3.89
N SER A 32 5.27 4.20 -4.49
CA SER A 32 6.24 5.01 -3.74
C SER A 32 5.56 6.14 -2.97
N ASP A 33 4.62 6.83 -3.61
CA ASP A 33 3.88 7.91 -2.94
C ASP A 33 3.08 7.38 -1.76
N LEU A 34 2.47 6.21 -1.90
CA LEU A 34 1.72 5.59 -0.81
C LEU A 34 2.64 5.18 0.33
N CYS A 35 3.81 4.63 0.02
CA CYS A 35 4.79 4.24 1.04
C CYS A 35 5.34 5.45 1.81
N ASN A 36 5.47 6.58 1.15
CA ASN A 36 6.01 7.80 1.75
C ASN A 36 4.93 8.72 2.32
N ASN A 37 3.67 8.31 2.27
CA ASN A 37 2.53 9.10 2.74
C ASN A 37 2.46 10.48 2.06
N ASN A 38 2.81 10.53 0.78
CA ASN A 38 2.78 11.76 0.00
C ASN A 38 1.48 11.98 -0.77
N SER A 39 0.54 11.03 -0.66
CA SER A 39 -0.73 11.11 -1.37
C SER A 39 -1.83 11.66 -0.48
N ASN A 40 -2.69 12.50 -1.03
CA ASN A 40 -3.86 13.02 -0.34
C ASN A 40 -5.08 12.12 -0.55
N PHE A 41 -4.98 11.15 -1.43
CA PHE A 41 -6.08 10.23 -1.72
C PHE A 41 -5.52 8.89 -2.18
N ILE A 42 -6.36 7.85 -2.07
CA ILE A 42 -6.03 6.53 -2.58
C ILE A 42 -7.29 5.95 -3.22
N LYS A 43 -7.15 5.36 -4.39
CA LYS A 43 -8.29 4.75 -5.08
C LYS A 43 -8.73 3.49 -4.36
N LEU A 44 -10.04 3.29 -4.26
CA LEU A 44 -10.59 2.07 -3.65
C LEU A 44 -10.08 0.82 -4.37
N GLU A 45 -9.94 0.89 -5.69
CA GLU A 45 -9.40 -0.20 -6.49
C GLU A 45 -7.97 -0.55 -6.07
N HIS A 46 -7.15 0.47 -5.76
CA HIS A 46 -5.79 0.24 -5.30
C HIS A 46 -5.77 -0.39 -3.91
N ILE A 47 -6.65 0.07 -3.01
CA ILE A 47 -6.77 -0.52 -1.68
C ILE A 47 -7.12 -1.99 -1.80
N ASP A 48 -8.09 -2.32 -2.65
CA ASP A 48 -8.52 -3.69 -2.88
C ASP A 48 -7.38 -4.57 -3.37
N ARG A 49 -6.66 -4.13 -4.39
CA ARG A 49 -5.55 -4.90 -4.96
C ARG A 49 -4.41 -5.10 -3.97
N ILE A 50 -4.06 -4.05 -3.23
CA ILE A 50 -2.98 -4.12 -2.24
C ILE A 50 -3.37 -5.07 -1.11
N CYS A 51 -4.56 -4.93 -0.56
CA CYS A 51 -5.02 -5.79 0.53
C CYS A 51 -5.11 -7.25 0.11
N ASN A 52 -5.58 -7.51 -1.10
CA ASN A 52 -5.65 -8.89 -1.61
C ASN A 52 -4.26 -9.48 -1.82
N THR A 53 -3.32 -8.69 -2.33
CA THR A 53 -1.96 -9.16 -2.58
C THR A 53 -1.21 -9.43 -1.28
N LEU A 54 -1.33 -8.53 -0.33
CA LEU A 54 -0.64 -8.63 0.96
C LEU A 54 -1.41 -9.43 2.00
N ARG A 55 -2.64 -9.82 1.65
CA ARG A 55 -3.53 -10.55 2.57
C ARG A 55 -3.67 -9.83 3.90
N CYS A 56 -3.98 -8.54 3.81
CA CYS A 56 -4.22 -7.72 4.99
C CYS A 56 -5.58 -7.05 4.91
N SER A 57 -6.05 -6.56 6.04
CA SER A 57 -7.30 -5.81 6.10
C SER A 57 -7.04 -4.34 5.82
N VAL A 58 -8.10 -3.59 5.54
CA VAL A 58 -7.98 -2.13 5.38
C VAL A 58 -7.47 -1.50 6.66
N GLU A 59 -7.87 -2.04 7.81
CA GLU A 59 -7.43 -1.55 9.12
C GLU A 59 -5.92 -1.71 9.32
N GLU A 60 -5.33 -2.74 8.74
CA GLU A 60 -3.89 -2.95 8.80
C GLU A 60 -3.14 -2.00 7.86
N LEU A 61 -3.76 -1.66 6.74
CA LEU A 61 -3.15 -0.77 5.76
C LEU A 61 -3.27 0.70 6.13
N LEU A 62 -4.43 1.11 6.67
CA LEU A 62 -4.70 2.50 7.03
C LEU A 62 -4.87 2.61 8.55
N LYS A 63 -4.11 3.52 9.14
CA LYS A 63 -4.16 3.72 10.59
C LYS A 63 -4.60 5.15 10.90
N ILE A 64 -5.51 5.26 11.87
CA ILE A 64 -5.95 6.55 12.40
C ILE A 64 -5.25 6.77 13.71
N SER A 65 -4.61 7.90 13.88
CA SER A 65 -3.92 8.26 15.12
C SER A 65 -4.20 9.70 15.52
#